data_148ede97ae7b66275ec2df482b7b3f7f
#
_entry.id   148ede97ae7b66275ec2df482b7b3f7f
#
_cell.length_a   1.000
_cell.length_b   1.000
_cell.length_c   1.000
_cell.angle_alpha   90.00
_cell.angle_beta   90.00
_cell.angle_gamma   90.00
#
_symmetry.space_group_name_H-M   'P 1'
#
loop_
_entity.id
_entity.type
_entity.pdbx_description
1 polymer ?
#
loop_
_entity_poly.entity_id
_entity_poly.type
_entity_poly.pdbx_seq_one_letter_code
_entity_poly.pdbx_strand_id
1 'polypeptide(L)'
;AMGAMSSKYNDTPELASRAYDADRDGFVIAGGGGMVVLEDYEHAKARGAKIYAEVVGYGANSDGHDMVAPSGEGAQRCMKLALDGFNGVPLDQPVDYINAHGTSTPVGDVKELEAVRAVFGPRGYLPVVTSTKSRTGHSLGATGVQEAIYTLLMMQNDFIGASANIITPDPAIGDIPVPTTRLDDKTINLALSNSFGFGGTNATL
;
A
#
# COMPACT_ATOMS: atom_id res chain seq x y z
N ALA A 1 -19.36 9.64 15.89
CA ALA A 1 -18.57 8.51 15.37
C ALA A 1 -18.13 8.85 13.95
N MET A 2 -16.87 8.56 13.61
CA MET A 2 -16.28 8.90 12.28
C MET A 2 -16.94 8.17 11.10
N GLY A 3 -17.70 7.09 11.36
CA GLY A 3 -18.38 6.32 10.31
C GLY A 3 -17.43 5.61 9.33
N ALA A 4 -16.16 5.41 9.70
CA ALA A 4 -15.15 4.86 8.81
C ALA A 4 -14.94 3.33 8.98
N MET A 5 -15.51 2.73 10.03
CA MET A 5 -15.42 1.30 10.29
C MET A 5 -16.54 0.55 9.58
N SER A 6 -16.23 -0.64 9.06
CA SER A 6 -17.22 -1.54 8.50
C SER A 6 -18.23 -1.98 9.56
N SER A 7 -19.50 -2.03 9.18
CA SER A 7 -20.60 -2.52 10.01
C SER A 7 -21.61 -3.38 9.24
N LYS A 8 -21.63 -3.26 7.92
CA LYS A 8 -22.57 -3.97 7.03
C LYS A 8 -22.38 -5.50 7.07
N TYR A 9 -21.16 -5.94 7.38
CA TYR A 9 -20.76 -7.35 7.30
C TYR A 9 -20.60 -8.01 8.69
N ASN A 10 -21.25 -7.49 9.73
CA ASN A 10 -21.14 -8.08 11.07
C ASN A 10 -21.61 -9.55 11.15
N ASP A 11 -22.56 -9.93 10.29
CA ASP A 11 -23.02 -11.32 10.19
C ASP A 11 -22.19 -12.21 9.25
N THR A 12 -21.27 -11.61 8.48
CA THR A 12 -20.33 -12.28 7.56
C THR A 12 -18.95 -11.63 7.64
N PRO A 13 -18.30 -11.67 8.82
CA PRO A 13 -17.11 -10.88 9.11
C PRO A 13 -15.92 -11.21 8.20
N GLU A 14 -15.85 -12.42 7.64
CA GLU A 14 -14.84 -12.84 6.68
C GLU A 14 -14.90 -12.05 5.35
N LEU A 15 -16.02 -11.41 5.05
CA LEU A 15 -16.24 -10.58 3.86
C LEU A 15 -16.10 -9.08 4.13
N ALA A 16 -15.87 -8.68 5.37
CA ALA A 16 -15.96 -7.26 5.76
C ALA A 16 -14.80 -6.42 5.20
N SER A 17 -13.55 -6.92 5.27
CA SER A 17 -12.41 -6.23 4.68
C SER A 17 -12.30 -6.59 3.20
N ARG A 18 -12.64 -5.61 2.34
CA ARG A 18 -12.83 -5.82 0.90
C ARG A 18 -12.40 -4.61 0.07
N ALA A 19 -11.14 -4.22 0.25
CA ALA A 19 -10.59 -3.08 -0.50
C ALA A 19 -10.83 -3.22 -2.00
N TYR A 20 -11.27 -2.12 -2.63
CA TYR A 20 -11.58 -2.02 -4.07
C TYR A 20 -12.86 -2.75 -4.53
N ASP A 21 -13.62 -3.36 -3.63
CA ASP A 21 -14.95 -3.86 -3.97
C ASP A 21 -15.98 -2.72 -3.95
N ALA A 22 -16.96 -2.76 -4.85
CA ALA A 22 -18.00 -1.72 -4.96
C ALA A 22 -18.90 -1.63 -3.71
N ASP A 23 -19.05 -2.74 -2.97
CA ASP A 23 -19.90 -2.83 -1.78
C ASP A 23 -19.17 -2.64 -0.45
N ARG A 24 -17.89 -2.21 -0.48
CA ARG A 24 -17.12 -1.93 0.74
C ARG A 24 -17.77 -0.79 1.55
N ASP A 25 -17.71 -0.87 2.88
CA ASP A 25 -18.37 0.08 3.75
C ASP A 25 -17.49 0.64 4.88
N GLY A 26 -16.21 0.30 4.90
CA GLY A 26 -15.29 0.78 5.92
C GLY A 26 -14.16 -0.20 6.24
N PHE A 27 -13.20 0.23 7.05
CA PHE A 27 -12.10 -0.60 7.46
C PHE A 27 -12.50 -1.57 8.59
N VAL A 28 -11.77 -2.68 8.67
CA VAL A 28 -11.87 -3.66 9.76
C VAL A 28 -10.64 -3.49 10.64
N ILE A 29 -10.86 -3.14 11.92
CA ILE A 29 -9.78 -3.00 12.88
C ILE A 29 -9.12 -4.35 13.18
N ALA A 30 -7.81 -4.35 13.30
CA ALA A 30 -7.03 -5.52 13.66
C ALA A 30 -5.93 -5.17 14.68
N GLY A 31 -5.26 -6.16 15.17
CA GLY A 31 -4.08 -6.00 16.02
C GLY A 31 -2.84 -6.60 15.37
N GLY A 32 -1.70 -6.37 16.02
CA GLY A 32 -0.46 -6.97 15.60
C GLY A 32 0.77 -6.15 15.95
N GLY A 33 1.90 -6.61 15.47
CA GLY A 33 3.19 -5.95 15.62
C GLY A 33 4.16 -6.49 14.60
N GLY A 34 5.26 -5.80 14.41
CA GLY A 34 6.35 -6.23 13.54
C GLY A 34 7.63 -5.49 13.90
N MET A 35 8.74 -6.02 13.44
CA MET A 35 10.05 -5.41 13.63
C MET A 35 10.89 -5.66 12.38
N VAL A 36 11.52 -4.63 11.86
CA VAL A 36 12.54 -4.71 10.82
C VAL A 36 13.83 -4.10 11.34
N VAL A 37 14.95 -4.66 10.95
CA VAL A 37 16.27 -4.12 11.27
C VAL A 37 16.75 -3.32 10.08
N LEU A 38 16.95 -2.02 10.28
CA LEU A 38 17.60 -1.14 9.31
C LEU A 38 19.09 -1.08 9.62
N GLU A 39 19.92 -1.28 8.61
CA GLU A 39 21.36 -1.33 8.74
C GLU A 39 22.02 -0.66 7.53
N ASP A 40 23.16 -0.02 7.74
CA ASP A 40 23.97 0.49 6.65
C ASP A 40 24.37 -0.64 5.71
N TYR A 41 24.23 -0.40 4.40
CA TYR A 41 24.45 -1.44 3.36
C TYR A 41 25.87 -2.02 3.39
N GLU A 42 26.91 -1.19 3.49
CA GLU A 42 28.29 -1.66 3.50
C GLU A 42 28.62 -2.38 4.81
N HIS A 43 28.04 -1.97 5.92
CA HIS A 43 28.17 -2.66 7.19
C HIS A 43 27.52 -4.06 7.13
N ALA A 44 26.30 -4.17 6.59
CA ALA A 44 25.61 -5.45 6.42
C ALA A 44 26.41 -6.40 5.53
N LYS A 45 26.94 -5.92 4.41
CA LYS A 45 27.82 -6.69 3.52
C LYS A 45 29.10 -7.16 4.21
N ALA A 46 29.77 -6.26 4.93
CA ALA A 46 31.05 -6.58 5.59
C ALA A 46 30.93 -7.72 6.60
N ARG A 47 29.78 -7.84 7.30
CA ARG A 47 29.53 -8.94 8.24
C ARG A 47 28.82 -10.15 7.61
N GLY A 48 28.58 -10.16 6.30
CA GLY A 48 27.91 -11.26 5.58
C GLY A 48 26.42 -11.42 5.94
N ALA A 49 25.73 -10.33 6.29
CA ALA A 49 24.31 -10.37 6.61
C ALA A 49 23.47 -10.76 5.39
N LYS A 50 22.36 -11.46 5.62
CA LYS A 50 21.33 -11.60 4.60
C LYS A 50 20.59 -10.27 4.46
N ILE A 51 20.75 -9.61 3.32
CA ILE A 51 20.02 -8.40 2.95
C ILE A 51 18.73 -8.82 2.25
N TYR A 52 17.58 -8.36 2.75
CA TYR A 52 16.27 -8.69 2.20
C TYR A 52 15.87 -7.75 1.07
N ALA A 53 16.17 -6.48 1.23
CA ALA A 53 16.01 -5.42 0.21
C ALA A 53 16.81 -4.19 0.65
N GLU A 54 16.95 -3.23 -0.24
CA GLU A 54 17.41 -1.88 0.09
C GLU A 54 16.22 -0.93 0.18
N VAL A 55 16.23 -0.03 1.16
CA VAL A 55 15.34 1.13 1.17
C VAL A 55 15.98 2.19 0.28
N VAL A 56 15.39 2.44 -0.87
CA VAL A 56 15.95 3.33 -1.89
C VAL A 56 15.23 4.67 -1.99
N GLY A 57 14.11 4.82 -1.30
CA GLY A 57 13.36 6.05 -1.25
C GLY A 57 12.38 6.08 -0.08
N TYR A 58 12.04 7.27 0.35
CA TYR A 58 11.07 7.51 1.41
C TYR A 58 10.37 8.85 1.19
N GLY A 59 9.06 8.87 1.31
CA GLY A 59 8.27 10.09 1.30
C GLY A 59 7.41 10.18 2.55
N ALA A 60 7.34 11.37 3.12
CA ALA A 60 6.41 11.67 4.20
C ALA A 60 5.92 13.12 4.08
N ASN A 61 4.64 13.31 4.32
CA ASN A 61 4.04 14.65 4.37
C ASN A 61 2.75 14.66 5.19
N SER A 62 2.19 15.87 5.33
CA SER A 62 0.82 16.04 5.79
C SER A 62 0.08 16.91 4.77
N ASP A 63 -1.13 16.50 4.37
CA ASP A 63 -1.95 17.30 3.45
C ASP A 63 -2.89 18.28 4.18
N GLY A 64 -3.17 18.05 5.47
CA GLY A 64 -3.93 18.97 6.30
C GLY A 64 -5.33 19.30 5.78
N HIS A 65 -5.90 18.43 4.93
CA HIS A 65 -7.15 18.70 4.23
C HIS A 65 -8.38 18.47 5.12
N ASP A 66 -8.48 17.29 5.69
CA ASP A 66 -9.59 16.87 6.54
C ASP A 66 -9.13 15.83 7.56
N MET A 67 -9.86 15.67 8.66
CA MET A 67 -9.50 14.72 9.72
C MET A 67 -9.63 13.26 9.24
N VAL A 68 -10.61 12.97 8.38
CA VAL A 68 -10.95 11.58 7.98
C VAL A 68 -10.84 11.37 6.48
N ALA A 69 -11.26 12.37 5.66
CA ALA A 69 -11.28 12.25 4.21
C ALA A 69 -9.93 12.69 3.60
N PRO A 70 -9.21 11.79 2.90
CA PRO A 70 -7.95 12.16 2.26
C PRO A 70 -8.17 13.06 1.05
N SER A 71 -7.26 14.01 0.82
CA SER A 71 -7.30 14.87 -0.36
C SER A 71 -6.93 14.12 -1.66
N GLY A 72 -6.11 13.09 -1.54
CA GLY A 72 -5.44 12.42 -2.65
C GLY A 72 -4.20 13.14 -3.16
N GLU A 73 -4.08 14.46 -2.98
CA GLU A 73 -2.89 15.24 -3.34
C GLU A 73 -1.70 14.89 -2.45
N GLY A 74 -1.93 14.78 -1.14
CA GLY A 74 -0.89 14.37 -0.20
C GLY A 74 -0.30 13.00 -0.54
N ALA A 75 -1.14 12.04 -0.92
CA ALA A 75 -0.71 10.71 -1.36
C ALA A 75 0.17 10.78 -2.63
N GLN A 76 -0.24 11.60 -3.64
CA GLN A 76 0.55 11.81 -4.85
C GLN A 76 1.94 12.39 -4.53
N ARG A 77 1.97 13.44 -3.71
CA ARG A 77 3.22 14.08 -3.31
C ARG A 77 4.12 13.14 -2.51
N CYS A 78 3.53 12.34 -1.63
CA CYS A 78 4.24 11.36 -0.84
C CYS A 78 4.92 10.29 -1.70
N MET A 79 4.19 9.70 -2.65
CA MET A 79 4.75 8.73 -3.60
C MET A 79 5.83 9.37 -4.49
N LYS A 80 5.65 10.61 -4.96
CA LYS A 80 6.68 11.31 -5.73
C LYS A 80 7.96 11.52 -4.93
N LEU A 81 7.86 11.93 -3.67
CA LEU A 81 9.01 12.07 -2.77
C LEU A 81 9.78 10.76 -2.60
N ALA A 82 9.08 9.63 -2.45
CA ALA A 82 9.72 8.32 -2.39
C ALA A 82 10.43 7.97 -3.71
N LEU A 83 9.83 8.29 -4.85
CA LEU A 83 10.39 8.04 -6.18
C LEU A 83 11.55 8.97 -6.55
N ASP A 84 11.67 10.13 -5.91
CA ASP A 84 12.84 11.00 -6.05
C ASP A 84 14.10 10.40 -5.42
N GLY A 85 13.95 9.30 -4.67
CA GLY A 85 15.05 8.55 -4.08
C GLY A 85 15.80 9.31 -2.99
N PHE A 86 16.78 8.65 -2.42
CA PHE A 86 17.69 9.31 -1.48
C PHE A 86 18.70 10.20 -2.22
N ASN A 87 19.02 11.32 -1.60
CA ASN A 87 19.95 12.31 -2.16
C ASN A 87 19.49 12.95 -3.48
N GLY A 88 18.20 12.93 -3.78
CA GLY A 88 17.65 13.54 -4.99
C GLY A 88 18.05 12.81 -6.28
N VAL A 89 18.36 11.52 -6.19
CA VAL A 89 18.59 10.65 -7.36
C VAL A 89 17.29 9.91 -7.64
N PRO A 90 16.53 10.31 -8.68
CA PRO A 90 15.28 9.67 -9.03
C PRO A 90 15.45 8.19 -9.34
N LEU A 91 14.45 7.39 -8.96
CA LEU A 91 14.42 5.97 -9.31
C LEU A 91 13.96 5.83 -10.77
N ASP A 92 14.85 5.34 -11.63
CA ASP A 92 14.61 5.22 -13.08
C ASP A 92 13.88 3.93 -13.46
N GLN A 93 13.96 2.89 -12.62
CA GLN A 93 13.29 1.63 -12.89
C GLN A 93 11.79 1.71 -12.59
N PRO A 94 10.95 0.97 -13.34
CA PRO A 94 9.52 0.89 -13.07
C PRO A 94 9.24 0.27 -11.69
N VAL A 95 8.22 0.79 -11.02
CA VAL A 95 7.66 0.15 -9.82
C VAL A 95 6.79 -1.02 -10.27
N ASP A 96 7.14 -2.23 -9.80
CA ASP A 96 6.41 -3.45 -10.14
C ASP A 96 5.15 -3.62 -9.31
N TYR A 97 5.21 -3.20 -8.04
CA TYR A 97 4.18 -3.49 -7.07
C TYR A 97 3.96 -2.34 -6.07
N ILE A 98 2.72 -2.10 -5.70
CA ILE A 98 2.33 -1.23 -4.59
C ILE A 98 1.52 -2.05 -3.58
N ASN A 99 2.04 -2.16 -2.34
CA ASN A 99 1.24 -2.54 -1.20
C ASN A 99 0.50 -1.28 -0.74
N ALA A 100 -0.76 -1.19 -1.12
CA ALA A 100 -1.56 0.00 -0.94
C ALA A 100 -2.04 0.17 0.51
N HIS A 101 -2.33 1.40 0.88
CA HIS A 101 -3.04 1.65 2.14
C HIS A 101 -4.42 1.00 2.13
N GLY A 102 -5.17 1.07 1.04
CA GLY A 102 -6.37 0.31 0.71
C GLY A 102 -7.14 -0.26 1.90
N THR A 103 -7.89 0.57 2.61
CA THR A 103 -8.52 0.23 3.90
C THR A 103 -9.92 -0.32 3.78
N SER A 104 -10.44 -0.52 2.57
CA SER A 104 -11.85 -0.91 2.34
C SER A 104 -12.83 0.23 2.67
N THR A 105 -12.38 1.48 2.59
CA THR A 105 -13.25 2.64 2.79
C THR A 105 -13.77 3.17 1.46
N PRO A 106 -15.03 3.62 1.39
CA PRO A 106 -15.63 4.10 0.14
C PRO A 106 -14.83 5.22 -0.54
N VAL A 107 -14.28 6.15 0.24
CA VAL A 107 -13.56 7.32 -0.27
C VAL A 107 -12.06 7.05 -0.38
N GLY A 108 -11.45 6.45 0.65
CA GLY A 108 -10.00 6.29 0.74
C GLY A 108 -9.42 5.46 -0.39
N ASP A 109 -10.03 4.32 -0.69
CA ASP A 109 -9.57 3.41 -1.75
C ASP A 109 -9.57 4.09 -3.13
N VAL A 110 -10.65 4.86 -3.44
CA VAL A 110 -10.74 5.60 -4.71
C VAL A 110 -9.68 6.69 -4.79
N LYS A 111 -9.49 7.46 -3.72
CA LYS A 111 -8.49 8.53 -3.68
C LYS A 111 -7.07 8.01 -3.85
N GLU A 112 -6.76 6.85 -3.29
CA GLU A 112 -5.45 6.22 -3.50
C GLU A 112 -5.27 5.76 -4.95
N LEU A 113 -6.27 5.12 -5.57
CA LEU A 113 -6.21 4.72 -6.97
C LEU A 113 -6.07 5.93 -7.91
N GLU A 114 -6.79 7.02 -7.64
CA GLU A 114 -6.63 8.29 -8.37
C GLU A 114 -5.18 8.82 -8.24
N ALA A 115 -4.61 8.76 -7.03
CA ALA A 115 -3.24 9.19 -6.78
C ALA A 115 -2.21 8.31 -7.51
N VAL A 116 -2.38 6.99 -7.50
CA VAL A 116 -1.53 6.06 -8.26
C VAL A 116 -1.58 6.39 -9.74
N ARG A 117 -2.78 6.57 -10.31
CA ARG A 117 -2.93 6.92 -11.73
C ARG A 117 -2.28 8.26 -12.07
N ALA A 118 -2.40 9.26 -11.20
CA ALA A 118 -1.80 10.57 -11.40
C ALA A 118 -0.26 10.56 -11.33
N VAL A 119 0.33 9.64 -10.57
CA VAL A 119 1.79 9.50 -10.43
C VAL A 119 2.38 8.66 -11.56
N PHE A 120 1.76 7.53 -11.89
CA PHE A 120 2.35 6.53 -12.79
C PHE A 120 1.82 6.62 -14.23
N GLY A 121 0.58 7.10 -14.45
CA GLY A 121 0.03 7.29 -15.79
C GLY A 121 0.92 8.15 -16.71
N PRO A 122 1.42 9.31 -16.27
CA PRO A 122 2.36 10.12 -17.06
C PRO A 122 3.70 9.44 -17.34
N ARG A 123 4.06 8.39 -16.59
CA ARG A 123 5.27 7.58 -16.80
C ARG A 123 5.05 6.46 -17.84
N GLY A 124 3.82 6.31 -18.34
CA GLY A 124 3.47 5.34 -19.38
C GLY A 124 3.23 3.90 -18.88
N TYR A 125 3.09 3.69 -17.57
CA TYR A 125 2.78 2.38 -16.99
C TYR A 125 1.96 2.52 -15.71
N LEU A 126 1.36 1.42 -15.27
CA LEU A 126 0.69 1.31 -13.97
C LEU A 126 1.22 0.09 -13.23
N PRO A 127 1.67 0.23 -11.97
CA PRO A 127 2.11 -0.88 -11.15
C PRO A 127 0.94 -1.80 -10.77
N VAL A 128 1.24 -3.04 -10.39
CA VAL A 128 0.24 -3.90 -9.73
C VAL A 128 -0.05 -3.36 -8.34
N VAL A 129 -1.32 -3.21 -8.00
CA VAL A 129 -1.77 -2.68 -6.71
C VAL A 129 -2.59 -3.72 -5.97
N THR A 130 -2.22 -4.01 -4.72
CA THR A 130 -3.08 -4.81 -3.84
C THR A 130 -3.10 -4.26 -2.42
N SER A 131 -4.16 -4.56 -1.69
CA SER A 131 -4.23 -4.30 -0.26
C SER A 131 -4.19 -5.59 0.54
N THR A 132 -3.12 -5.77 1.32
CA THR A 132 -3.01 -6.90 2.25
C THR A 132 -4.02 -6.79 3.40
N LYS A 133 -4.56 -5.57 3.67
CA LYS A 133 -5.60 -5.35 4.68
C LYS A 133 -6.91 -6.08 4.39
N SER A 134 -7.15 -6.46 3.13
CA SER A 134 -8.29 -7.31 2.79
C SER A 134 -8.22 -8.70 3.46
N ARG A 135 -7.04 -9.12 3.92
CA ARG A 135 -6.81 -10.39 4.64
C ARG A 135 -6.50 -10.20 6.12
N THR A 136 -5.82 -9.13 6.48
CA THR A 136 -5.30 -8.92 7.83
C THR A 136 -6.13 -7.93 8.65
N GLY A 137 -7.00 -7.16 8.01
CA GLY A 137 -7.57 -5.96 8.60
C GLY A 137 -6.53 -4.85 8.75
N HIS A 138 -6.90 -3.79 9.43
CA HIS A 138 -6.08 -2.60 9.65
C HIS A 138 -5.59 -2.53 11.09
N SER A 139 -4.32 -2.83 11.32
CA SER A 139 -3.70 -2.83 12.66
C SER A 139 -3.12 -1.46 13.05
N LEU A 140 -3.61 -0.39 12.42
CA LEU A 140 -3.29 1.01 12.74
C LEU A 140 -1.77 1.27 12.77
N GLY A 141 -1.21 1.60 13.94
CA GLY A 141 0.21 1.92 14.07
C GLY A 141 1.18 0.77 13.75
N ALA A 142 0.72 -0.48 13.76
CA ALA A 142 1.54 -1.63 13.39
C ALA A 142 1.47 -1.97 11.90
N THR A 143 0.53 -1.38 11.16
CA THR A 143 0.24 -1.77 9.77
C THR A 143 1.44 -1.56 8.85
N GLY A 144 2.11 -0.41 8.94
CA GLY A 144 3.22 -0.10 8.03
C GLY A 144 4.36 -1.11 8.09
N VAL A 145 4.76 -1.54 9.28
CA VAL A 145 5.82 -2.55 9.42
C VAL A 145 5.35 -3.93 8.94
N GLN A 146 4.09 -4.28 9.18
CA GLN A 146 3.53 -5.55 8.67
C GLN A 146 3.50 -5.57 7.15
N GLU A 147 3.06 -4.49 6.52
CA GLU A 147 2.98 -4.37 5.06
C GLU A 147 4.36 -4.35 4.41
N ALA A 148 5.35 -3.71 5.03
CA ALA A 148 6.74 -3.81 4.60
C ALA A 148 7.23 -5.27 4.65
N ILE A 149 6.98 -6.01 5.73
CA ILE A 149 7.34 -7.42 5.86
C ILE A 149 6.63 -8.27 4.79
N TYR A 150 5.33 -8.07 4.56
CA TYR A 150 4.61 -8.81 3.52
C TYR A 150 5.16 -8.53 2.13
N THR A 151 5.51 -7.29 1.84
CA THR A 151 6.14 -6.90 0.58
C THR A 151 7.49 -7.60 0.40
N LEU A 152 8.34 -7.60 1.42
CA LEU A 152 9.61 -8.32 1.41
C LEU A 152 9.43 -9.83 1.18
N LEU A 153 8.42 -10.44 1.79
CA LEU A 153 8.11 -11.86 1.59
C LEU A 153 7.63 -12.14 0.15
N MET A 154 6.85 -11.24 -0.44
CA MET A 154 6.44 -11.34 -1.84
C MET A 154 7.65 -11.24 -2.78
N MET A 155 8.54 -10.26 -2.55
CA MET A 155 9.78 -10.09 -3.31
C MET A 155 10.68 -11.34 -3.26
N GLN A 156 10.82 -11.96 -2.08
CA GLN A 156 11.69 -13.12 -1.90
C GLN A 156 11.14 -14.42 -2.46
N ASN A 157 9.87 -14.51 -2.68
CA ASN A 157 9.20 -15.74 -3.11
C ASN A 157 8.48 -15.59 -4.46
N ASP A 158 8.80 -14.53 -5.22
CA ASP A 158 8.34 -14.27 -6.58
C ASP A 158 6.81 -14.41 -6.75
N PHE A 159 6.04 -13.78 -5.86
CA PHE A 159 4.59 -13.73 -5.99
C PHE A 159 4.00 -12.39 -5.57
N ILE A 160 2.80 -12.07 -6.03
CA ILE A 160 1.99 -10.96 -5.54
C ILE A 160 0.71 -11.53 -4.93
N GLY A 161 0.49 -11.21 -3.64
CA GLY A 161 -0.75 -11.57 -2.94
C GLY A 161 -1.93 -10.78 -3.49
N ALA A 162 -3.08 -11.43 -3.67
CA ALA A 162 -4.29 -10.78 -4.14
C ALA A 162 -4.96 -9.90 -3.07
N SER A 163 -5.68 -8.88 -3.50
CA SER A 163 -6.73 -8.27 -2.68
C SER A 163 -7.90 -9.26 -2.56
N ALA A 164 -8.25 -9.62 -1.32
CA ALA A 164 -9.33 -10.55 -1.07
C ALA A 164 -10.71 -9.85 -1.13
N ASN A 165 -11.76 -10.67 -1.28
CA ASN A 165 -13.16 -10.25 -1.17
C ASN A 165 -13.63 -9.23 -2.23
N ILE A 166 -12.93 -9.08 -3.34
CA ILE A 166 -13.44 -8.32 -4.48
C ILE A 166 -14.43 -9.22 -5.25
N ILE A 167 -15.70 -9.03 -5.00
CA ILE A 167 -16.79 -9.75 -5.70
C ILE A 167 -17.27 -8.91 -6.88
N THR A 168 -17.48 -7.63 -6.64
CA THR A 168 -17.84 -6.64 -7.65
C THR A 168 -16.77 -5.56 -7.68
N PRO A 169 -15.84 -5.59 -8.65
CA PRO A 169 -14.80 -4.58 -8.74
C PRO A 169 -15.38 -3.17 -8.84
N ASP A 170 -14.84 -2.24 -8.04
CA ASP A 170 -15.24 -0.84 -8.14
C ASP A 170 -14.82 -0.27 -9.51
N PRO A 171 -15.70 0.40 -10.24
CA PRO A 171 -15.35 1.05 -11.52
C PRO A 171 -14.15 2.00 -11.44
N ALA A 172 -13.85 2.56 -10.27
CA ALA A 172 -12.69 3.41 -10.04
C ALA A 172 -11.34 2.68 -10.21
N ILE A 173 -11.31 1.35 -10.17
CA ILE A 173 -10.12 0.56 -10.50
C ILE A 173 -9.65 0.89 -11.92
N GLY A 174 -10.60 0.97 -12.88
CA GLY A 174 -10.29 1.30 -14.27
C GLY A 174 -9.25 0.36 -14.86
N ASP A 175 -8.13 0.92 -15.29
CA ASP A 175 -6.99 0.24 -15.93
C ASP A 175 -5.87 -0.19 -14.97
N ILE A 176 -5.98 0.11 -13.67
CA ILE A 176 -4.98 -0.30 -12.67
C ILE A 176 -5.06 -1.82 -12.46
N PRO A 177 -3.94 -2.55 -12.57
CA PRO A 177 -3.93 -3.98 -12.31
C PRO A 177 -4.16 -4.28 -10.81
N VAL A 178 -5.37 -4.67 -10.45
CA VAL A 178 -5.73 -5.10 -9.08
C VAL A 178 -6.12 -6.59 -9.13
N PRO A 179 -5.18 -7.50 -8.88
CA PRO A 179 -5.45 -8.93 -8.95
C PRO A 179 -6.36 -9.40 -7.80
N THR A 180 -7.34 -10.23 -8.15
CA THR A 180 -8.26 -10.92 -7.23
C THR A 180 -7.80 -12.33 -6.89
N THR A 181 -6.78 -12.83 -7.58
CA THR A 181 -6.11 -14.11 -7.33
C THR A 181 -4.61 -13.86 -7.19
N ARG A 182 -3.91 -14.73 -6.44
CA ARG A 182 -2.46 -14.66 -6.32
C ARG A 182 -1.81 -14.76 -7.70
N LEU A 183 -0.82 -13.92 -7.93
CA LEU A 183 0.03 -14.00 -9.11
C LEU A 183 1.33 -14.68 -8.69
N ASP A 184 1.58 -15.87 -9.22
CA ASP A 184 2.84 -16.61 -9.03
C ASP A 184 3.85 -16.25 -10.13
N ASP A 185 5.11 -16.57 -9.90
CA ASP A 185 6.25 -16.33 -10.81
C ASP A 185 6.35 -14.83 -11.20
N LYS A 186 6.14 -13.96 -10.22
CA LYS A 186 6.20 -12.50 -10.38
C LYS A 186 7.38 -11.92 -9.62
N THR A 187 8.48 -11.70 -10.31
CA THR A 187 9.63 -10.98 -9.75
C THR A 187 9.26 -9.53 -9.49
N ILE A 188 9.53 -9.07 -8.28
CA ILE A 188 9.34 -7.69 -7.84
C ILE A 188 10.73 -7.10 -7.57
N ASN A 189 11.19 -6.20 -8.43
CA ASN A 189 12.47 -5.52 -8.28
C ASN A 189 12.34 -4.22 -7.48
N LEU A 190 11.24 -3.48 -7.69
CA LEU A 190 10.94 -2.26 -6.98
C LEU A 190 9.47 -2.27 -6.52
N ALA A 191 9.26 -2.04 -5.24
CA ALA A 191 7.92 -1.94 -4.66
C ALA A 191 7.76 -0.66 -3.84
N LEU A 192 6.52 -0.19 -3.71
CA LEU A 192 6.14 0.82 -2.74
C LEU A 192 5.23 0.21 -1.68
N SER A 193 5.31 0.73 -0.46
CA SER A 193 4.36 0.47 0.62
C SER A 193 3.78 1.81 1.10
N ASN A 194 2.46 1.96 0.96
CA ASN A 194 1.75 3.21 1.24
C ASN A 194 1.03 3.16 2.58
N SER A 195 1.12 4.24 3.35
CA SER A 195 0.36 4.46 4.59
C SER A 195 -0.20 5.88 4.60
N PHE A 196 -1.52 6.01 4.46
CA PHE A 196 -2.22 7.29 4.39
C PHE A 196 -3.20 7.41 5.55
N GLY A 197 -2.76 8.05 6.62
CA GLY A 197 -3.47 8.10 7.90
C GLY A 197 -4.44 9.26 8.04
N PHE A 198 -5.35 9.13 9.00
CA PHE A 198 -6.22 10.20 9.42
C PHE A 198 -5.44 11.46 9.83
N GLY A 199 -6.03 12.63 9.62
CA GLY A 199 -5.37 13.92 9.78
C GLY A 199 -4.47 14.29 8.61
N GLY A 200 -4.47 13.49 7.53
CA GLY A 200 -3.68 13.73 6.32
C GLY A 200 -2.20 13.36 6.45
N THR A 201 -1.82 12.57 7.43
CA THR A 201 -0.44 12.08 7.58
C THR A 201 -0.20 10.96 6.58
N ASN A 202 0.76 11.15 5.68
CA ASN A 202 1.09 10.22 4.62
C ASN A 202 2.54 9.77 4.71
N ALA A 203 2.80 8.49 4.45
CA ALA A 203 4.12 7.91 4.30
C ALA A 203 4.14 6.90 3.16
N THR A 204 5.23 6.90 2.38
CA THR A 204 5.52 5.90 1.34
C THR A 204 6.97 5.47 1.48
N LEU A 205 7.18 4.16 1.52
CA LEU A 205 8.49 3.52 1.54
C LEU A 205 8.72 2.82 0.22
#